data_a10b215a6569408a8905673dfe1f2ece
#
_entry.id   a10b215a6569408a8905673dfe1f2ece
#
_cell.length_a   1.000
_cell.length_b   1.000
_cell.length_c   1.000
_cell.angle_alpha   90.00
_cell.angle_beta   90.00
_cell.angle_gamma   90.00
#
_symmetry.space_group_name_H-M   'P 1'
#
loop_
_entity.id
_entity.type
_entity.pdbx_description
1 polymer ?
#
loop_
_entity_poly.entity_id
_entity_poly.type
_entity_poly.pdbx_seq_one_letter_code
_entity_poly.pdbx_strand_id
1 'polypeptide(L)'
;MNQISLASVMMDMNMRKSNEVDEGMVRHMILNSIRLYRQQFQKEFGEVVLTYDSKHYWRREYFPNYKASRRKGREKDSKDWDKIFGVLNKIKAEFKDNLPYKYLEVYGAEADDIIAILCKSNQDEKIMIVSGDKDFIQLHKYPNVKQYSPIVKKFVNGHNPTTYIKEHILKGDTSDGVPN
;
A
#
# COMPACT_ATOMS: atom_id res chain seq x y z
N MET A 1 -1.07 3.09 -2.17
CA MET A 1 -1.44 4.32 -1.39
C MET A 1 -1.94 4.03 0.03
N ASN A 2 -2.73 3.00 0.26
CA ASN A 2 -3.34 2.74 1.57
C ASN A 2 -2.34 2.67 2.74
N GLN A 3 -1.16 2.09 2.54
CA GLN A 3 -0.11 2.04 3.57
C GLN A 3 0.36 3.43 3.99
N ILE A 4 0.64 4.33 3.03
CA ILE A 4 1.09 5.71 3.30
C ILE A 4 -0.04 6.50 3.99
N SER A 5 -1.27 6.37 3.50
CA SER A 5 -2.42 7.09 4.01
C SER A 5 -2.73 6.70 5.47
N LEU A 6 -2.79 5.40 5.75
CA LEU A 6 -3.06 4.93 7.11
C LEU A 6 -1.92 5.25 8.09
N ALA A 7 -0.66 5.13 7.63
CA ALA A 7 0.49 5.52 8.43
C ALA A 7 0.45 7.02 8.80
N SER A 8 0.01 7.89 7.87
CA SER A 8 -0.14 9.32 8.13
C SER A 8 -1.22 9.60 9.19
N VAL A 9 -2.36 8.89 9.15
CA VAL A 9 -3.40 9.00 10.19
C VAL A 9 -2.85 8.57 11.55
N MET A 10 -2.20 7.39 11.61
CA MET A 10 -1.68 6.89 12.89
C MET A 10 -0.60 7.81 13.46
N MET A 11 0.24 8.39 12.60
CA MET A 11 1.27 9.33 13.01
C MET A 11 0.67 10.64 13.52
N ASP A 12 -0.33 11.21 12.85
CA ASP A 12 -1.06 12.41 13.30
C ASP A 12 -1.68 12.19 14.69
N MET A 13 -2.45 11.11 14.84
CA MET A 13 -3.11 10.77 16.10
C MET A 13 -2.11 10.60 17.25
N ASN A 14 -0.99 9.90 16.99
CA ASN A 14 0.07 9.71 17.98
C ASN A 14 0.76 11.03 18.38
N MET A 15 1.08 11.88 17.39
CA MET A 15 1.71 13.18 17.65
C MET A 15 0.83 14.09 18.50
N ARG A 16 -0.47 14.11 18.22
CA ARG A 16 -1.43 14.93 18.95
C ARG A 16 -1.95 14.26 20.24
N LYS A 17 -1.60 12.99 20.48
CA LYS A 17 -2.14 12.17 21.60
C LYS A 17 -3.68 12.20 21.60
N SER A 18 -4.29 12.13 20.45
CA SER A 18 -5.74 12.22 20.24
C SER A 18 -6.24 11.03 19.42
N ASN A 19 -7.44 10.57 19.70
CA ASN A 19 -8.15 9.60 18.89
C ASN A 19 -8.94 10.23 17.73
N GLU A 20 -8.89 11.56 17.60
CA GLU A 20 -9.51 12.27 16.49
C GLU A 20 -8.54 12.48 15.35
N VAL A 21 -9.06 12.38 14.11
CA VAL A 21 -8.29 12.63 12.88
C VAL A 21 -8.34 14.10 12.52
N ASP A 22 -7.20 14.73 12.31
CA ASP A 22 -7.09 16.04 11.66
C ASP A 22 -6.95 15.85 10.16
N GLU A 23 -8.03 16.09 9.42
CA GLU A 23 -8.08 15.92 7.97
C GLU A 23 -7.02 16.78 7.26
N GLY A 24 -6.82 18.02 7.70
CA GLY A 24 -5.84 18.94 7.11
C GLY A 24 -4.41 18.45 7.28
N MET A 25 -4.06 18.04 8.49
CA MET A 25 -2.74 17.49 8.82
C MET A 25 -2.48 16.19 8.07
N VAL A 26 -3.42 15.25 8.08
CA VAL A 26 -3.29 13.97 7.36
C VAL A 26 -3.09 14.19 5.87
N ARG A 27 -3.89 15.08 5.25
CA ARG A 27 -3.72 15.46 3.84
C ARG A 27 -2.32 15.99 3.57
N HIS A 28 -1.85 16.91 4.41
CA HIS A 28 -0.51 17.49 4.30
C HIS A 28 0.58 16.42 4.38
N MET A 29 0.48 15.51 5.34
CA MET A 29 1.45 14.43 5.53
C MET A 29 1.50 13.47 4.34
N ILE A 30 0.34 13.11 3.77
CA ILE A 30 0.28 12.25 2.59
C ILE A 30 0.91 12.95 1.38
N LEU A 31 0.56 14.23 1.14
CA LEU A 31 1.13 15.03 0.05
C LEU A 31 2.66 15.15 0.17
N ASN A 32 3.15 15.43 1.37
CA ASN A 32 4.59 15.50 1.63
C ASN A 32 5.29 14.17 1.39
N SER A 33 4.66 13.05 1.75
CA SER A 33 5.20 11.72 1.48
C SER A 33 5.31 11.45 -0.02
N ILE A 34 4.26 11.75 -0.79
CA ILE A 34 4.28 11.61 -2.25
C ILE A 34 5.37 12.50 -2.87
N ARG A 35 5.45 13.77 -2.44
CA ARG A 35 6.48 14.71 -2.89
C ARG A 35 7.88 14.21 -2.60
N LEU A 36 8.13 13.71 -1.39
CA LEU A 36 9.41 13.17 -0.98
C LEU A 36 9.86 12.03 -1.89
N TYR A 37 9.01 11.03 -2.11
CA TYR A 37 9.34 9.87 -2.94
C TYR A 37 9.46 10.25 -4.42
N ARG A 38 8.65 11.19 -4.89
CA ARG A 38 8.84 11.75 -6.23
C ARG A 38 10.22 12.38 -6.37
N GLN A 39 10.62 13.26 -5.46
CA GLN A 39 11.94 13.92 -5.52
C GLN A 39 13.09 12.91 -5.45
N GLN A 40 12.93 11.87 -4.62
CA GLN A 40 13.96 10.86 -4.41
C GLN A 40 14.15 9.95 -5.63
N PHE A 41 13.06 9.59 -6.32
CA PHE A 41 13.09 8.50 -7.30
C PHE A 41 12.78 8.92 -8.74
N GLN A 42 12.17 10.07 -8.99
CA GLN A 42 11.71 10.46 -10.33
C GLN A 42 12.83 10.47 -11.38
N LYS A 43 14.05 10.88 -11.02
CA LYS A 43 15.16 10.96 -11.96
C LYS A 43 15.54 9.59 -12.56
N GLU A 44 15.43 8.52 -11.78
CA GLU A 44 15.80 7.16 -12.21
C GLU A 44 14.59 6.34 -12.68
N PHE A 45 13.40 6.55 -12.07
CA PHE A 45 12.24 5.69 -12.26
C PHE A 45 11.04 6.39 -12.92
N GLY A 46 11.17 7.66 -13.29
CA GLY A 46 10.14 8.38 -14.03
C GLY A 46 8.93 8.81 -13.19
N GLU A 47 7.75 8.68 -13.77
CA GLU A 47 6.51 9.23 -13.22
C GLU A 47 5.97 8.45 -12.02
N VAL A 48 5.28 9.20 -11.15
CA VAL A 48 4.56 8.63 -9.99
C VAL A 48 3.23 8.04 -10.45
N VAL A 49 2.96 6.81 -10.03
CA VAL A 49 1.68 6.13 -10.21
C VAL A 49 1.10 5.85 -8.82
N LEU A 50 -0.12 6.33 -8.58
CA LEU A 50 -0.85 6.12 -7.34
C LEU A 50 -1.81 4.93 -7.50
N THR A 51 -1.55 3.83 -6.81
CA THR A 51 -2.39 2.63 -6.85
C THR A 51 -3.26 2.55 -5.59
N TYR A 52 -4.53 2.19 -5.77
CA TYR A 52 -5.52 2.06 -4.70
C TYR A 52 -6.26 0.72 -4.78
N ASP A 53 -6.62 0.19 -3.62
CA ASP A 53 -7.49 -0.98 -3.55
C ASP A 53 -8.91 -0.62 -3.98
N SER A 54 -9.56 -1.51 -4.69
CA SER A 54 -11.01 -1.48 -4.88
C SER A 54 -11.74 -1.80 -3.56
N LYS A 55 -12.98 -1.32 -3.43
CA LYS A 55 -13.86 -1.74 -2.32
C LYS A 55 -14.17 -3.23 -2.35
N HIS A 56 -14.29 -3.79 -3.55
CA HIS A 56 -14.54 -5.20 -3.81
C HIS A 56 -13.28 -5.79 -4.44
N TYR A 57 -12.82 -6.91 -3.96
CA TYR A 57 -11.69 -7.63 -4.53
C TYR A 57 -11.97 -9.11 -4.62
N TRP A 58 -11.51 -9.70 -5.71
CA TRP A 58 -11.77 -11.05 -6.15
C TRP A 58 -11.43 -12.12 -5.09
N ARG A 59 -10.44 -11.88 -4.24
CA ARG A 59 -10.01 -12.84 -3.21
C ARG A 59 -11.13 -13.20 -2.25
N ARG A 60 -12.07 -12.29 -1.97
CA ARG A 60 -13.20 -12.56 -1.08
C ARG A 60 -14.24 -13.48 -1.69
N GLU A 61 -14.32 -13.56 -3.00
CA GLU A 61 -15.23 -14.47 -3.70
C GLU A 61 -14.79 -15.92 -3.53
N TYR A 62 -13.46 -16.15 -3.54
CA TYR A 62 -12.87 -17.48 -3.36
C TYR A 62 -12.60 -17.83 -1.90
N PHE A 63 -12.27 -16.85 -1.07
CA PHE A 63 -11.96 -17.03 0.34
C PHE A 63 -12.67 -15.98 1.19
N PRO A 64 -13.91 -16.26 1.66
CA PRO A 64 -14.72 -15.30 2.43
C PRO A 64 -14.06 -14.78 3.71
N ASN A 65 -13.19 -15.58 4.32
CA ASN A 65 -12.44 -15.20 5.52
C ASN A 65 -11.20 -14.33 5.25
N TYR A 66 -10.92 -14.00 4.00
CA TYR A 66 -9.78 -13.17 3.63
C TYR A 66 -9.79 -11.84 4.39
N LYS A 67 -8.72 -11.58 5.13
CA LYS A 67 -8.54 -10.37 5.99
C LYS A 67 -9.64 -10.16 7.05
N ALA A 68 -10.38 -11.21 7.43
CA ALA A 68 -11.43 -11.11 8.45
C ALA A 68 -10.89 -10.72 9.83
N SER A 69 -9.67 -11.13 10.18
CA SER A 69 -8.97 -10.76 11.41
C SER A 69 -8.79 -9.24 11.54
N ARG A 70 -8.52 -8.55 10.42
CA ARG A 70 -8.36 -7.09 10.39
C ARG A 70 -9.66 -6.36 10.75
N ARG A 71 -10.82 -6.87 10.31
CA ARG A 71 -12.12 -6.32 10.68
C ARG A 71 -12.41 -6.51 12.16
N LYS A 72 -12.23 -7.74 12.68
CA LYS A 72 -12.41 -8.05 14.10
C LYS A 72 -11.46 -7.23 15.00
N GLY A 73 -10.24 -6.96 14.54
CA GLY A 73 -9.29 -6.10 15.24
C GLY A 73 -9.79 -4.66 15.33
N ARG A 74 -10.32 -4.11 14.25
CA ARG A 74 -10.88 -2.75 14.24
C ARG A 74 -12.13 -2.60 15.12
N GLU A 75 -13.00 -3.61 15.15
CA GLU A 75 -14.19 -3.62 16.01
C GLU A 75 -13.86 -3.57 17.50
N LYS A 76 -12.65 -4.02 17.89
CA LYS A 76 -12.15 -4.00 19.27
C LYS A 76 -11.29 -2.76 19.58
N ASP A 77 -10.93 -1.99 18.56
CA ASP A 77 -10.10 -0.79 18.72
C ASP A 77 -10.94 0.38 19.24
N SER A 78 -10.37 1.23 20.08
CA SER A 78 -11.00 2.44 20.59
C SER A 78 -11.14 3.56 19.58
N LYS A 79 -10.53 3.41 18.38
CA LYS A 79 -10.56 4.43 17.32
C LYS A 79 -11.84 4.37 16.49
N ASP A 80 -12.34 5.53 16.12
CA ASP A 80 -13.44 5.66 15.16
C ASP A 80 -12.94 5.36 13.71
N TRP A 81 -12.97 4.07 13.35
CA TRP A 81 -12.52 3.63 12.03
C TRP A 81 -13.39 4.14 10.89
N ASP A 82 -14.69 4.37 11.12
CA ASP A 82 -15.59 4.90 10.09
C ASP A 82 -15.22 6.36 9.76
N LYS A 83 -14.94 7.16 10.78
CA LYS A 83 -14.44 8.54 10.61
C LYS A 83 -13.08 8.54 9.92
N ILE A 84 -12.15 7.66 10.32
CA ILE A 84 -10.83 7.51 9.67
C ILE A 84 -10.98 7.21 8.19
N PHE A 85 -11.76 6.20 7.83
CA PHE A 85 -11.97 5.84 6.43
C PHE A 85 -12.74 6.90 5.65
N GLY A 86 -13.68 7.62 6.30
CA GLY A 86 -14.37 8.76 5.70
C GLY A 86 -13.39 9.84 5.26
N VAL A 87 -12.47 10.25 6.14
CA VAL A 87 -11.41 11.24 5.83
C VAL A 87 -10.49 10.73 4.72
N LEU A 88 -10.03 9.47 4.80
CA LEU A 88 -9.15 8.91 3.78
C LEU A 88 -9.82 8.81 2.41
N ASN A 89 -11.09 8.45 2.35
CA ASN A 89 -11.84 8.40 1.09
C ASN A 89 -12.03 9.79 0.48
N LYS A 90 -12.26 10.81 1.30
CA LYS A 90 -12.33 12.22 0.85
C LYS A 90 -10.99 12.65 0.26
N ILE A 91 -9.89 12.45 0.97
CA ILE A 91 -8.53 12.78 0.48
C ILE A 91 -8.21 12.01 -0.81
N LYS A 92 -8.60 10.73 -0.89
CA LYS A 92 -8.44 9.91 -2.10
C LYS A 92 -9.15 10.52 -3.30
N ALA A 93 -10.41 10.97 -3.14
CA ALA A 93 -11.17 11.61 -4.20
C ALA A 93 -10.50 12.93 -4.64
N GLU A 94 -10.10 13.78 -3.68
CA GLU A 94 -9.39 15.03 -3.96
C GLU A 94 -8.08 14.75 -4.76
N PHE A 95 -7.33 13.74 -4.41
CA PHE A 95 -6.08 13.39 -5.11
C PHE A 95 -6.33 12.90 -6.54
N LYS A 96 -7.38 12.11 -6.74
CA LYS A 96 -7.80 11.67 -8.06
C LYS A 96 -8.10 12.84 -8.99
N ASP A 97 -8.79 13.87 -8.47
CA ASP A 97 -9.30 14.97 -9.26
C ASP A 97 -8.27 16.09 -9.46
N ASN A 98 -7.32 16.26 -8.52
CA ASN A 98 -6.46 17.45 -8.48
C ASN A 98 -4.96 17.17 -8.64
N LEU A 99 -4.49 15.92 -8.51
CA LEU A 99 -3.06 15.63 -8.65
C LEU A 99 -2.71 15.26 -10.10
N PRO A 100 -1.54 15.71 -10.61
CA PRO A 100 -1.10 15.42 -11.96
C PRO A 100 -0.49 14.01 -12.10
N TYR A 101 -0.83 13.08 -11.22
CA TYR A 101 -0.29 11.73 -11.22
C TYR A 101 -1.25 10.72 -11.83
N LYS A 102 -0.72 9.66 -12.41
CA LYS A 102 -1.54 8.53 -12.84
C LYS A 102 -2.20 7.89 -11.63
N TYR A 103 -3.52 7.81 -11.64
CA TYR A 103 -4.33 7.19 -10.60
C TYR A 103 -4.90 5.87 -11.13
N LEU A 104 -4.62 4.79 -10.42
CA LEU A 104 -5.07 3.46 -10.79
C LEU A 104 -5.87 2.81 -9.64
N GLU A 105 -7.10 2.54 -9.93
CA GLU A 105 -8.03 1.74 -9.12
C GLU A 105 -8.86 0.90 -10.08
N VAL A 106 -8.78 -0.41 -9.96
CA VAL A 106 -9.47 -1.34 -10.85
C VAL A 106 -10.49 -2.13 -10.04
N TYR A 107 -11.74 -2.17 -10.52
CA TYR A 107 -12.78 -2.97 -9.87
C TYR A 107 -12.35 -4.43 -9.75
N GLY A 108 -12.54 -5.00 -8.59
CA GLY A 108 -12.17 -6.38 -8.30
C GLY A 108 -10.70 -6.59 -7.92
N ALA A 109 -9.82 -5.59 -8.06
CA ALA A 109 -8.39 -5.72 -7.78
C ALA A 109 -7.96 -4.97 -6.50
N GLU A 110 -6.96 -5.48 -5.83
CA GLU A 110 -6.20 -4.75 -4.82
C GLU A 110 -5.03 -3.99 -5.49
N ALA A 111 -4.49 -2.99 -4.81
CA ALA A 111 -3.33 -2.22 -5.29
C ALA A 111 -2.14 -3.13 -5.63
N ASP A 112 -1.97 -4.21 -4.88
CA ASP A 112 -0.89 -5.18 -5.06
C ASP A 112 -1.02 -5.94 -6.38
N ASP A 113 -2.26 -6.27 -6.80
CA ASP A 113 -2.52 -6.88 -8.11
C ASP A 113 -2.15 -5.93 -9.25
N ILE A 114 -2.53 -4.64 -9.10
CA ILE A 114 -2.22 -3.60 -10.08
C ILE A 114 -0.69 -3.44 -10.20
N ILE A 115 0.02 -3.34 -9.08
CA ILE A 115 1.49 -3.22 -9.06
C ILE A 115 2.14 -4.45 -9.71
N ALA A 116 1.65 -5.66 -9.41
CA ALA A 116 2.19 -6.88 -10.00
C ALA A 116 2.03 -6.91 -11.53
N ILE A 117 0.88 -6.48 -12.05
CA ILE A 117 0.64 -6.38 -13.49
C ILE A 117 1.53 -5.31 -14.13
N LEU A 118 1.66 -4.14 -13.50
CA LEU A 118 2.56 -3.09 -14.00
C LEU A 118 4.01 -3.58 -14.10
N CYS A 119 4.51 -4.28 -13.08
CA CYS A 119 5.86 -4.85 -13.10
C CYS A 119 6.04 -5.90 -14.20
N LYS A 120 5.01 -6.73 -14.42
CA LYS A 120 5.02 -7.77 -15.45
C LYS A 120 4.99 -7.19 -16.87
N SER A 121 4.21 -6.14 -17.09
CA SER A 121 3.92 -5.60 -18.43
C SER A 121 4.91 -4.54 -18.89
N ASN A 122 5.75 -3.98 -18.01
CA ASN A 122 6.69 -2.90 -18.32
C ASN A 122 8.12 -3.30 -17.97
N GLN A 123 8.61 -4.39 -18.57
CA GLN A 123 9.95 -4.91 -18.26
C GLN A 123 11.10 -4.06 -18.84
N ASP A 124 10.82 -3.21 -19.79
CA ASP A 124 11.78 -2.28 -20.38
C ASP A 124 11.93 -0.98 -19.57
N GLU A 125 11.04 -0.76 -18.59
CA GLU A 125 11.03 0.42 -17.74
C GLU A 125 11.55 0.10 -16.33
N LYS A 126 12.34 1.01 -15.75
CA LYS A 126 12.74 0.88 -14.34
C LYS A 126 11.56 1.18 -13.41
N ILE A 127 11.28 0.30 -12.49
CA ILE A 127 10.14 0.42 -11.57
C ILE A 127 10.63 0.47 -10.12
N MET A 128 10.18 1.49 -9.39
CA MET A 128 10.35 1.60 -7.95
C MET A 128 9.02 1.35 -7.23
N ILE A 129 8.93 0.26 -6.49
CA ILE A 129 7.82 0.00 -5.58
C ILE A 129 8.13 0.68 -4.23
N VAL A 130 7.30 1.65 -3.85
CA VAL A 130 7.41 2.32 -2.53
C VAL A 130 6.42 1.66 -1.57
N SER A 131 6.86 0.59 -0.93
CA SER A 131 6.06 -0.19 0.03
C SER A 131 6.97 -1.00 0.96
N GLY A 132 6.57 -1.10 2.22
CA GLY A 132 7.21 -2.01 3.19
C GLY A 132 6.65 -3.43 3.14
N ASP A 133 5.68 -3.70 2.27
CA ASP A 133 5.06 -5.01 2.17
C ASP A 133 6.02 -6.05 1.60
N LYS A 134 6.13 -7.17 2.32
CA LYS A 134 7.05 -8.25 1.95
C LYS A 134 6.55 -9.07 0.75
N ASP A 135 5.26 -9.00 0.44
CA ASP A 135 4.69 -9.73 -0.69
C ASP A 135 5.25 -9.24 -2.03
N PHE A 136 5.73 -7.99 -2.08
CA PHE A 136 6.42 -7.47 -3.26
C PHE A 136 7.81 -8.08 -3.51
N ILE A 137 8.40 -8.81 -2.55
CA ILE A 137 9.67 -9.53 -2.75
C ILE A 137 9.57 -10.50 -3.93
N GLN A 138 8.41 -11.11 -4.14
CA GLN A 138 8.17 -11.98 -5.30
C GLN A 138 8.34 -11.27 -6.65
N LEU A 139 8.19 -9.94 -6.69
CA LEU A 139 8.37 -9.15 -7.91
C LEU A 139 9.83 -8.81 -8.21
N HIS A 140 10.75 -9.03 -7.27
CA HIS A 140 12.19 -8.87 -7.50
C HIS A 140 12.75 -9.91 -8.48
N LYS A 141 11.94 -10.88 -8.94
CA LYS A 141 12.27 -11.73 -10.08
C LYS A 141 12.43 -10.95 -11.40
N TYR A 142 11.87 -9.74 -11.48
CA TYR A 142 12.06 -8.82 -12.59
C TYR A 142 13.26 -7.91 -12.30
N PRO A 143 14.33 -7.94 -13.13
CA PRO A 143 15.58 -7.23 -12.83
C PRO A 143 15.45 -5.70 -12.83
N ASN A 144 14.41 -5.18 -13.50
CA ASN A 144 14.08 -3.77 -13.59
C ASN A 144 13.29 -3.24 -12.39
N VAL A 145 12.88 -4.12 -11.47
CA VAL A 145 12.06 -3.76 -10.28
C VAL A 145 12.94 -3.62 -9.05
N LYS A 146 12.79 -2.50 -8.36
CA LYS A 146 13.35 -2.29 -7.02
C LYS A 146 12.23 -1.94 -6.04
N GLN A 147 12.46 -2.23 -4.76
CA GLN A 147 11.53 -1.91 -3.69
C GLN A 147 12.20 -1.07 -2.62
N TYR A 148 11.51 -0.02 -2.17
CA TYR A 148 11.91 0.83 -1.06
C TYR A 148 10.87 0.78 0.04
N SER A 149 11.29 0.44 1.26
CA SER A 149 10.41 0.45 2.43
C SER A 149 10.38 1.84 3.07
N PRO A 150 9.23 2.53 3.07
CA PRO A 150 9.09 3.83 3.72
C PRO A 150 9.19 3.75 5.25
N ILE A 151 8.91 2.59 5.83
CA ILE A 151 8.91 2.37 7.29
C ILE A 151 10.36 2.36 7.81
N VAL A 152 11.21 1.52 7.21
CA VAL A 152 12.62 1.40 7.61
C VAL A 152 13.54 2.32 6.82
N LYS A 153 13.01 3.07 5.85
CA LYS A 153 13.75 4.03 4.99
C LYS A 153 14.95 3.40 4.28
N LYS A 154 14.78 2.17 3.78
CA LYS A 154 15.83 1.38 3.11
C LYS A 154 15.28 0.62 1.91
N PHE A 155 16.16 0.29 0.97
CA PHE A 155 15.85 -0.68 -0.08
C PHE A 155 15.65 -2.06 0.53
N VAL A 156 14.66 -2.78 0.00
CA VAL A 156 14.42 -4.19 0.34
C VAL A 156 15.25 -5.04 -0.59
N ASN A 157 16.30 -5.66 -0.07
CA ASN A 157 17.28 -6.43 -0.83
C ASN A 157 17.60 -7.76 -0.14
N GLY A 158 18.33 -8.64 -0.83
CA GLY A 158 18.93 -9.85 -0.25
C GLY A 158 18.00 -11.06 -0.16
N HIS A 159 16.81 -11.00 -0.76
CA HIS A 159 15.90 -12.13 -0.82
C HIS A 159 15.92 -12.78 -2.20
N ASN A 160 15.90 -14.12 -2.21
CA ASN A 160 15.61 -14.89 -3.43
C ASN A 160 14.07 -14.95 -3.59
N PRO A 161 13.50 -14.36 -4.66
CA PRO A 161 12.04 -14.29 -4.82
C PRO A 161 11.36 -15.66 -4.90
N THR A 162 12.01 -16.62 -5.53
CA THR A 162 11.48 -17.99 -5.68
C THR A 162 11.47 -18.74 -4.36
N THR A 163 12.54 -18.64 -3.59
CA THR A 163 12.61 -19.24 -2.25
C THR A 163 11.61 -18.57 -1.33
N TYR A 164 11.54 -17.25 -1.36
CA TYR A 164 10.62 -16.50 -0.53
C TYR A 164 9.17 -16.93 -0.72
N ILE A 165 8.69 -17.01 -1.99
CA ILE A 165 7.30 -17.40 -2.23
C ILE A 165 7.00 -18.84 -1.82
N LYS A 166 7.94 -19.78 -2.02
CA LYS A 166 7.78 -21.16 -1.58
C LYS A 166 7.66 -21.26 -0.06
N GLU A 167 8.54 -20.57 0.66
CA GLU A 167 8.47 -20.51 2.12
C GLU A 167 7.17 -19.87 2.61
N HIS A 168 6.73 -18.79 1.95
CA HIS A 168 5.51 -18.08 2.32
C HIS A 168 4.26 -18.95 2.12
N ILE A 169 4.18 -19.70 1.02
CA ILE A 169 3.11 -20.68 0.78
C ILE A 169 3.06 -21.74 1.87
N LEU A 170 4.22 -22.25 2.29
CA LEU A 170 4.30 -23.29 3.33
C LEU A 170 3.97 -22.77 4.73
N LYS A 171 4.32 -21.50 5.01
CA LYS A 171 4.09 -20.87 6.32
C LYS A 171 2.68 -20.31 6.49
N GLY A 172 1.92 -20.17 5.41
CA GLY A 172 0.66 -19.45 5.41
C GLY A 172 0.82 -17.97 5.71
N ASP A 173 -0.30 -17.26 5.85
CA ASP A 173 -0.35 -15.85 6.24
C ASP A 173 -1.51 -15.59 7.19
N THR A 174 -1.19 -15.54 8.48
CA THR A 174 -2.18 -15.29 9.53
C THR A 174 -2.81 -13.89 9.43
N SER A 175 -2.10 -12.90 8.86
CA SER A 175 -2.62 -11.54 8.68
C SER A 175 -3.72 -11.49 7.64
N ASP A 176 -3.67 -12.34 6.65
CA ASP A 176 -4.66 -12.48 5.59
C ASP A 176 -5.66 -13.63 5.86
N GLY A 177 -5.45 -14.35 6.95
CA GLY A 177 -6.34 -15.43 7.40
C GLY A 177 -6.03 -16.79 6.77
N VAL A 178 -4.88 -16.94 6.13
CA VAL A 178 -4.41 -18.22 5.57
C VAL A 178 -3.67 -18.98 6.68
N PRO A 179 -4.16 -20.17 7.12
CA PRO A 179 -3.50 -20.96 8.16
C PRO A 179 -2.17 -21.55 7.67
N ASN A 180 -1.33 -21.89 8.65
CA ASN A 180 -0.12 -22.68 8.41
C ASN A 180 -0.48 -24.12 8.07
#